data_51e63af7721909d0da6c33e4f70bc287
#
_entry.id   51e63af7721909d0da6c33e4f70bc287
#
_cell.length_a   1.000
_cell.length_b   1.000
_cell.length_c   1.000
_cell.angle_alpha   90.00
_cell.angle_beta   90.00
_cell.angle_gamma   90.00
#
_symmetry.space_group_name_H-M   'P 1'
#
loop_
_entity.id
_entity.type
_entity.pdbx_description
1 polymer ?
#
loop_
_entity_poly.entity_id
_entity_poly.type
_entity_poly.pdbx_seq_one_letter_code
_entity_poly.pdbx_strand_id
1 'polypeptide(L)'
;MKLITRALFLKALPASVLLTGFSSLLLSGAVSAQDSAPTFYADALPLFQKNCVACHQPDGPKVGGITAPMSLMDYDQAKLWAPMIKNALITGYMPPWGAHERHRGEFKDERYIEDNELATLVAWVDGGALEGKPADAADQSGQIAEAGGTVLPDSGWWIGDPDLVVQFDRPVYVKDDIMDWQPTVQMPVPEGAHTEPKWVSKAELAPGGPWVHHIVSSHMGVGVPGRGPFTYPEGWGVLMPEDPFITVNMHYHKDPGEGTAITDMTRAGFVFYEDGTVIDHVVETNLLPHSGWTIPPGDPNFEVTNTHEIEEDIYLLSMGPHMHYRGKAMRYEVEYPDGERETLLWVPDYDFNWQFLYEYQEPKFLPAGSVMHMSWWFDNSTQNRWNPDYTAAVEYGPETTDEMANARIYYAPTTKRGIVVGNDIPADILETARKEEQNRRERANLLDQSQDDFAWLTEDSD
;
A
#
# COMPACT_ATOMS: atom_id res chain seq x y z
N MET A 1 -19.82 -11.53 -27.56
CA MET A 1 -21.26 -11.28 -27.85
C MET A 1 -22.02 -12.58 -27.68
N LYS A 2 -22.48 -12.87 -26.47
CA LYS A 2 -23.54 -13.86 -26.18
C LYS A 2 -24.20 -13.44 -24.87
N LEU A 3 -25.32 -12.73 -24.98
CA LEU A 3 -26.26 -12.50 -23.88
C LEU A 3 -26.88 -13.83 -23.46
N ILE A 4 -26.87 -14.12 -22.17
CA ILE A 4 -27.68 -15.19 -21.58
C ILE A 4 -28.81 -14.51 -20.79
N THR A 5 -29.95 -14.46 -21.45
CA THR A 5 -31.24 -14.04 -20.86
C THR A 5 -31.78 -15.18 -20.00
N ARG A 6 -31.91 -15.00 -18.70
CA ARG A 6 -32.70 -15.93 -17.84
C ARG A 6 -34.17 -15.50 -17.83
N ALA A 7 -35.01 -16.30 -18.39
CA ALA A 7 -36.47 -16.18 -18.36
C ALA A 7 -37.03 -16.68 -17.01
N LEU A 8 -37.75 -15.81 -16.30
CA LEU A 8 -38.59 -16.21 -15.16
C LEU A 8 -39.90 -16.85 -15.67
N PHE A 9 -40.15 -18.08 -15.26
CA PHE A 9 -41.45 -18.73 -15.42
C PHE A 9 -42.37 -18.34 -14.24
N LEU A 10 -43.40 -17.54 -14.52
CA LEU A 10 -44.57 -17.40 -13.64
C LEU A 10 -45.52 -18.57 -13.89
N LYS A 11 -45.81 -19.36 -12.86
CA LYS A 11 -46.95 -20.30 -12.85
C LYS A 11 -48.12 -19.63 -12.15
N ALA A 12 -49.20 -19.44 -12.90
CA ALA A 12 -50.52 -19.07 -12.40
C ALA A 12 -51.24 -20.25 -11.79
N LEU A 13 -51.90 -20.05 -10.65
CA LEU A 13 -52.88 -20.97 -10.06
C LEU A 13 -54.19 -20.22 -9.79
N PRO A 14 -55.35 -20.91 -9.88
CA PRO A 14 -56.65 -20.27 -10.04
C PRO A 14 -57.31 -19.86 -8.74
N ALA A 15 -58.21 -18.89 -8.87
CA ALA A 15 -59.06 -18.33 -7.83
C ALA A 15 -60.15 -19.35 -7.39
N SER A 16 -60.37 -19.43 -6.07
CA SER A 16 -61.61 -19.91 -5.50
C SER A 16 -62.09 -18.99 -4.39
N VAL A 17 -63.26 -18.44 -4.60
CA VAL A 17 -64.03 -17.56 -3.70
C VAL A 17 -64.67 -18.41 -2.60
N LEU A 18 -64.55 -17.95 -1.33
CA LEU A 18 -65.57 -18.26 -0.30
C LEU A 18 -65.62 -17.10 0.72
N LEU A 19 -66.80 -16.56 0.85
CA LEU A 19 -67.23 -15.53 1.78
C LEU A 19 -67.43 -16.10 3.19
N THR A 20 -67.21 -15.21 4.15
CA THR A 20 -67.88 -14.94 5.44
C THR A 20 -67.00 -15.00 6.67
N GLY A 21 -67.08 -13.93 7.47
CA GLY A 21 -66.59 -13.90 8.84
C GLY A 21 -66.10 -12.53 9.30
N PHE A 22 -67.02 -11.64 9.71
CA PHE A 22 -66.68 -10.44 10.45
C PHE A 22 -66.04 -10.81 11.79
N SER A 23 -64.79 -10.52 12.00
CA SER A 23 -64.14 -10.46 13.31
C SER A 23 -63.31 -9.20 13.39
N SER A 24 -63.74 -8.32 14.28
CA SER A 24 -63.05 -7.11 14.65
C SER A 24 -61.73 -7.48 15.32
N LEU A 25 -60.63 -7.47 14.58
CA LEU A 25 -59.29 -7.51 15.13
C LEU A 25 -58.83 -6.06 15.32
N LEU A 26 -58.56 -5.73 16.56
CA LEU A 26 -57.78 -4.56 16.98
C LEU A 26 -56.49 -4.53 16.17
N LEU A 27 -56.39 -3.59 15.24
CA LEU A 27 -55.08 -3.24 14.62
C LEU A 27 -54.20 -2.65 15.75
N SER A 28 -53.40 -3.53 16.37
CA SER A 28 -52.16 -3.08 16.99
C SER A 28 -51.29 -2.55 15.88
N GLY A 29 -51.23 -1.22 15.78
CA GLY A 29 -50.31 -0.58 14.84
C GLY A 29 -48.89 -1.04 15.17
N ALA A 30 -48.35 -1.92 14.36
CA ALA A 30 -46.91 -2.01 14.22
C ALA A 30 -46.47 -0.63 13.71
N VAL A 31 -45.96 0.19 14.62
CA VAL A 31 -45.14 1.32 14.23
C VAL A 31 -43.98 0.71 13.48
N SER A 32 -44.07 0.72 12.14
CA SER A 32 -42.90 0.57 11.32
C SER A 32 -41.95 1.66 11.83
N ALA A 33 -40.81 1.25 12.41
CA ALA A 33 -39.69 2.15 12.49
C ALA A 33 -39.47 2.65 11.05
N GLN A 34 -39.87 3.88 10.81
CA GLN A 34 -39.57 4.56 9.58
C GLN A 34 -38.06 4.68 9.64
N ASP A 35 -37.33 3.86 8.87
CA ASP A 35 -35.89 3.98 8.74
C ASP A 35 -35.62 5.43 8.37
N SER A 36 -35.23 6.24 9.34
CA SER A 36 -34.83 7.61 9.13
C SER A 36 -33.61 7.56 8.21
N ALA A 37 -33.63 8.40 7.14
CA ALA A 37 -32.50 8.49 6.23
C ALA A 37 -31.18 8.67 7.05
N PRO A 38 -30.09 7.98 6.67
CA PRO A 38 -28.83 8.11 7.36
C PRO A 38 -28.37 9.57 7.47
N THR A 39 -27.74 9.90 8.60
CA THR A 39 -27.19 11.24 8.85
C THR A 39 -25.67 11.18 9.04
N PHE A 40 -25.03 12.35 8.89
CA PHE A 40 -23.57 12.41 9.01
C PHE A 40 -23.11 11.94 10.41
N TYR A 41 -23.59 12.58 11.48
CA TYR A 41 -23.10 12.31 12.83
C TYR A 41 -23.46 10.92 13.34
N ALA A 42 -24.65 10.41 13.05
CA ALA A 42 -25.08 9.12 13.57
C ALA A 42 -24.56 7.92 12.76
N ASP A 43 -24.43 8.09 11.42
CA ASP A 43 -24.25 6.94 10.53
C ASP A 43 -22.97 7.03 9.70
N ALA A 44 -22.72 8.19 9.03
CA ALA A 44 -21.59 8.30 8.09
C ALA A 44 -20.25 8.55 8.80
N LEU A 45 -20.22 9.44 9.81
CA LEU A 45 -19.00 9.79 10.53
C LEU A 45 -18.31 8.60 11.19
N PRO A 46 -19.01 7.68 11.88
CA PRO A 46 -18.40 6.47 12.43
C PRO A 46 -17.74 5.60 11.35
N LEU A 47 -18.37 5.49 10.17
CA LEU A 47 -17.83 4.72 9.06
C LEU A 47 -16.61 5.40 8.42
N PHE A 48 -16.63 6.71 8.30
CA PHE A 48 -15.48 7.49 7.86
C PHE A 48 -14.31 7.36 8.84
N GLN A 49 -14.58 7.45 10.14
CA GLN A 49 -13.57 7.26 11.18
C GLN A 49 -12.90 5.89 11.10
N LYS A 50 -13.70 4.84 10.89
CA LYS A 50 -13.20 3.48 10.76
C LYS A 50 -12.36 3.27 9.49
N ASN A 51 -12.82 3.75 8.33
CA ASN A 51 -12.32 3.29 7.04
C ASN A 51 -11.52 4.35 6.24
N CYS A 52 -11.60 5.65 6.60
CA CYS A 52 -11.17 6.72 5.70
C CYS A 52 -10.24 7.76 6.35
N VAL A 53 -10.43 8.05 7.64
CA VAL A 53 -9.84 9.20 8.33
C VAL A 53 -8.33 9.10 8.44
N ALA A 54 -7.73 7.91 8.40
CA ALA A 54 -6.28 7.75 8.38
C ALA A 54 -5.59 8.61 7.29
N CYS A 55 -6.28 8.84 6.16
CA CYS A 55 -5.80 9.70 5.07
C CYS A 55 -6.63 10.98 4.91
N HIS A 56 -7.96 10.90 5.15
CA HIS A 56 -8.90 12.01 4.97
C HIS A 56 -9.04 12.89 6.22
N GLN A 57 -7.91 13.34 6.72
CA GLN A 57 -7.78 14.24 7.87
C GLN A 57 -6.58 15.18 7.62
N PRO A 58 -6.76 16.29 6.85
CA PRO A 58 -5.66 17.15 6.41
C PRO A 58 -4.77 17.72 7.52
N ASP A 59 -5.34 17.99 8.68
CA ASP A 59 -4.63 18.47 9.88
C ASP A 59 -4.17 17.31 10.79
N GLY A 60 -4.46 16.07 10.39
CA GLY A 60 -4.08 14.87 11.12
C GLY A 60 -2.70 14.34 10.74
N PRO A 61 -2.33 13.22 11.34
CA PRO A 61 -1.08 12.56 11.03
C PRO A 61 -1.12 12.05 9.58
N LYS A 62 -0.05 12.35 8.84
CA LYS A 62 0.10 11.99 7.43
C LYS A 62 0.70 10.59 7.33
N VAL A 63 -0.13 9.57 7.29
CA VAL A 63 0.34 8.18 7.14
C VAL A 63 1.00 8.01 5.76
N GLY A 64 2.30 7.69 5.75
CA GLY A 64 3.07 7.57 4.51
C GLY A 64 3.10 8.85 3.66
N GLY A 65 3.00 10.04 4.28
CA GLY A 65 3.07 11.32 3.58
C GLY A 65 1.81 11.76 2.85
N ILE A 66 0.74 10.95 2.81
CA ILE A 66 -0.51 11.33 2.13
C ILE A 66 -1.29 12.37 2.92
N THR A 67 -1.78 13.35 2.19
CA THR A 67 -2.80 14.29 2.64
C THR A 67 -3.94 14.29 1.63
N ALA A 68 -5.11 13.78 2.04
CA ALA A 68 -6.30 13.87 1.20
C ALA A 68 -6.79 15.33 1.12
N PRO A 69 -7.44 15.73 0.01
CA PRO A 69 -7.82 17.13 -0.23
C PRO A 69 -8.97 17.63 0.65
N MET A 70 -9.63 16.73 1.40
CA MET A 70 -10.76 17.07 2.29
C MET A 70 -10.69 16.28 3.59
N SER A 71 -11.28 16.84 4.63
CA SER A 71 -11.55 16.15 5.89
C SER A 71 -12.90 15.43 5.84
N LEU A 72 -12.91 14.15 6.17
CA LEU A 72 -14.15 13.39 6.38
C LEU A 72 -14.62 13.42 7.84
N MET A 73 -13.91 14.15 8.71
CA MET A 73 -14.32 14.49 10.07
C MET A 73 -15.21 15.75 10.12
N ASP A 74 -15.22 16.53 9.06
CA ASP A 74 -15.96 17.77 8.94
C ASP A 74 -17.18 17.59 8.04
N TYR A 75 -18.38 17.93 8.57
CA TYR A 75 -19.61 17.73 7.84
C TYR A 75 -19.70 18.54 6.55
N ASP A 76 -19.31 19.81 6.58
CA ASP A 76 -19.43 20.69 5.43
C ASP A 76 -18.54 20.22 4.27
N GLN A 77 -17.31 19.77 4.60
CA GLN A 77 -16.42 19.19 3.63
C GLN A 77 -16.95 17.84 3.12
N ALA A 78 -17.34 16.93 3.99
CA ALA A 78 -17.87 15.62 3.59
C ALA A 78 -19.12 15.80 2.69
N LYS A 79 -20.01 16.76 3.01
CA LYS A 79 -21.18 17.08 2.20
C LYS A 79 -20.83 17.65 0.84
N LEU A 80 -19.84 18.56 0.79
CA LEU A 80 -19.37 19.15 -0.48
C LEU A 80 -18.86 18.06 -1.43
N TRP A 81 -18.17 17.07 -0.89
CA TRP A 81 -17.57 15.97 -1.66
C TRP A 81 -18.48 14.73 -1.80
N ALA A 82 -19.68 14.74 -1.21
CA ALA A 82 -20.55 13.56 -1.15
C ALA A 82 -20.77 12.84 -2.49
N PRO A 83 -21.05 13.52 -3.63
CA PRO A 83 -21.20 12.82 -4.91
C PRO A 83 -19.92 12.10 -5.35
N MET A 84 -18.74 12.68 -5.09
CA MET A 84 -17.44 12.08 -5.42
C MET A 84 -17.11 10.95 -4.48
N ILE A 85 -17.42 11.08 -3.19
CA ILE A 85 -17.31 9.99 -2.20
C ILE A 85 -18.10 8.78 -2.66
N LYS A 86 -19.39 8.96 -2.99
CA LYS A 86 -20.22 7.87 -3.50
C LYS A 86 -19.63 7.22 -4.75
N ASN A 87 -19.19 8.02 -5.72
CA ASN A 87 -18.58 7.48 -6.94
C ASN A 87 -17.31 6.68 -6.63
N ALA A 88 -16.43 7.19 -5.79
CA ALA A 88 -15.19 6.50 -5.41
C ALA A 88 -15.47 5.18 -4.70
N LEU A 89 -16.50 5.13 -3.84
CA LEU A 89 -16.90 3.91 -3.14
C LEU A 89 -17.48 2.86 -4.08
N ILE A 90 -18.45 3.23 -4.94
CA ILE A 90 -19.11 2.26 -5.83
C ILE A 90 -18.22 1.76 -6.97
N THR A 91 -17.18 2.52 -7.33
CA THR A 91 -16.17 2.11 -8.32
C THR A 91 -15.02 1.32 -7.70
N GLY A 92 -14.95 1.21 -6.37
CA GLY A 92 -13.84 0.57 -5.67
C GLY A 92 -12.54 1.38 -5.68
N TYR A 93 -12.58 2.65 -6.13
CA TYR A 93 -11.42 3.53 -6.10
C TYR A 93 -10.98 3.89 -4.67
N MET A 94 -11.95 3.95 -3.73
CA MET A 94 -11.74 4.14 -2.30
C MET A 94 -12.55 3.13 -1.49
N PRO A 95 -11.99 2.63 -0.38
CA PRO A 95 -10.59 2.80 0.05
C PRO A 95 -9.61 2.09 -0.90
N PRO A 96 -8.38 2.64 -1.08
CA PRO A 96 -7.40 2.05 -1.99
C PRO A 96 -6.84 0.77 -1.36
N TRP A 97 -7.01 -0.37 -2.05
CA TRP A 97 -6.47 -1.64 -1.58
C TRP A 97 -5.96 -2.53 -2.72
N GLY A 98 -6.75 -2.78 -3.74
CA GLY A 98 -6.39 -3.53 -4.93
C GLY A 98 -6.43 -5.05 -4.79
N ALA A 99 -6.13 -5.65 -3.63
CA ALA A 99 -6.24 -7.10 -3.47
C ALA A 99 -7.69 -7.57 -3.57
N HIS A 100 -7.88 -8.68 -4.31
CA HIS A 100 -9.20 -9.27 -4.51
C HIS A 100 -9.83 -9.72 -3.18
N GLU A 101 -11.14 -9.60 -3.05
CA GLU A 101 -11.91 -9.92 -1.83
C GLU A 101 -11.73 -11.36 -1.32
N ARG A 102 -11.28 -12.28 -2.19
CA ARG A 102 -10.96 -13.67 -1.79
C ARG A 102 -9.88 -13.75 -0.70
N HIS A 103 -9.09 -12.69 -0.55
CA HIS A 103 -7.99 -12.58 0.41
C HIS A 103 -8.40 -11.92 1.74
N ARG A 104 -9.70 -11.66 1.96
CA ARG A 104 -10.16 -11.08 3.23
C ARG A 104 -9.70 -11.92 4.43
N GLY A 105 -9.09 -11.26 5.40
CA GLY A 105 -8.55 -11.86 6.61
C GLY A 105 -7.17 -12.50 6.46
N GLU A 106 -6.51 -12.36 5.29
CA GLU A 106 -5.17 -12.90 5.07
C GLU A 106 -4.07 -11.88 5.33
N PHE A 107 -4.33 -10.60 5.02
CA PHE A 107 -3.31 -9.55 5.10
C PHE A 107 -3.55 -8.59 6.26
N LYS A 108 -2.48 -7.95 6.73
CA LYS A 108 -2.54 -6.84 7.68
C LYS A 108 -3.09 -5.59 6.99
N ASP A 109 -3.67 -4.70 7.77
CA ASP A 109 -4.14 -3.38 7.32
C ASP A 109 -5.07 -3.42 6.10
N GLU A 110 -5.88 -4.49 5.98
CA GLU A 110 -6.86 -4.63 4.91
C GLU A 110 -7.86 -3.47 4.88
N ARG A 111 -8.18 -3.02 3.67
CA ARG A 111 -9.05 -1.85 3.47
C ARG A 111 -10.31 -2.20 2.69
N TYR A 112 -10.94 -3.31 3.04
CA TYR A 112 -12.25 -3.65 2.50
C TYR A 112 -13.34 -2.89 3.27
N ILE A 113 -14.29 -2.32 2.51
CA ILE A 113 -15.54 -1.82 3.11
C ILE A 113 -16.59 -2.92 3.08
N GLU A 114 -17.35 -3.07 4.17
CA GLU A 114 -18.41 -4.07 4.23
C GLU A 114 -19.64 -3.62 3.42
N ASP A 115 -20.38 -4.57 2.83
CA ASP A 115 -21.54 -4.25 1.99
C ASP A 115 -22.59 -3.39 2.67
N ASN A 116 -22.83 -3.59 3.97
CA ASN A 116 -23.75 -2.79 4.76
C ASN A 116 -23.20 -1.38 5.05
N GLU A 117 -21.90 -1.23 5.22
CA GLU A 117 -21.25 0.08 5.40
C GLU A 117 -21.30 0.87 4.09
N LEU A 118 -20.96 0.23 2.98
CA LEU A 118 -21.09 0.82 1.64
C LEU A 118 -22.53 1.26 1.38
N ALA A 119 -23.52 0.40 1.65
CA ALA A 119 -24.92 0.72 1.47
C ALA A 119 -25.35 1.91 2.33
N THR A 120 -24.86 2.00 3.58
CA THR A 120 -25.16 3.12 4.49
C THR A 120 -24.60 4.45 3.96
N LEU A 121 -23.34 4.47 3.54
CA LEU A 121 -22.69 5.67 2.99
C LEU A 121 -23.35 6.11 1.68
N VAL A 122 -23.69 5.17 0.79
CA VAL A 122 -24.44 5.45 -0.45
C VAL A 122 -25.82 6.02 -0.13
N ALA A 123 -26.55 5.44 0.83
CA ALA A 123 -27.86 5.92 1.24
C ALA A 123 -27.80 7.31 1.89
N TRP A 124 -26.73 7.60 2.66
CA TRP A 124 -26.49 8.94 3.20
C TRP A 124 -26.34 9.97 2.09
N VAL A 125 -25.55 9.70 1.07
CA VAL A 125 -25.36 10.60 -0.08
C VAL A 125 -26.66 10.76 -0.86
N ASP A 126 -27.36 9.67 -1.19
CA ASP A 126 -28.62 9.68 -1.95
C ASP A 126 -29.76 10.35 -1.18
N GLY A 127 -29.74 10.29 0.15
CA GLY A 127 -30.64 10.99 1.05
C GLY A 127 -30.38 12.51 1.16
N GLY A 128 -29.41 13.05 0.43
CA GLY A 128 -29.06 14.48 0.41
C GLY A 128 -27.98 14.86 1.43
N ALA A 129 -27.21 13.90 1.90
CA ALA A 129 -26.11 14.06 2.84
C ALA A 129 -26.56 14.87 4.09
N LEU A 130 -27.54 14.35 4.79
CA LEU A 130 -28.14 15.02 5.98
C LEU A 130 -27.12 15.08 7.14
N GLU A 131 -27.12 16.22 7.84
CA GLU A 131 -26.16 16.45 8.92
C GLU A 131 -26.45 15.60 10.16
N GLY A 132 -27.71 15.56 10.63
CA GLY A 132 -28.08 14.99 11.91
C GLY A 132 -27.73 15.93 13.07
N LYS A 133 -27.52 15.38 14.26
CA LYS A 133 -27.18 16.16 15.44
C LYS A 133 -25.78 15.78 15.92
N PRO A 134 -24.89 16.74 16.23
CA PRO A 134 -23.57 16.45 16.78
C PRO A 134 -23.57 15.55 18.02
N ALA A 135 -24.64 15.65 18.84
CA ALA A 135 -24.82 14.80 20.02
C ALA A 135 -25.08 13.32 19.70
N ASP A 136 -25.42 12.99 18.43
CA ASP A 136 -25.64 11.61 17.99
C ASP A 136 -24.31 10.95 17.55
N ALA A 137 -23.21 11.73 17.44
CA ALA A 137 -21.89 11.17 17.17
C ALA A 137 -21.49 10.23 18.32
N ALA A 138 -21.27 8.96 17.97
CA ALA A 138 -20.70 8.01 18.92
C ALA A 138 -19.27 8.45 19.28
N ASP A 139 -18.91 8.38 20.56
CA ASP A 139 -17.52 8.55 20.97
C ASP A 139 -16.73 7.30 20.55
N GLN A 140 -16.09 7.40 19.40
CA GLN A 140 -15.31 6.31 18.80
C GLN A 140 -13.80 6.56 18.94
N SER A 141 -13.37 7.48 19.78
CA SER A 141 -11.96 7.81 19.98
C SER A 141 -11.08 6.59 20.29
N GLY A 142 -11.64 5.59 20.99
CA GLY A 142 -10.95 4.30 21.22
C GLY A 142 -10.81 3.43 19.99
N GLN A 143 -11.81 3.38 19.10
CA GLN A 143 -11.77 2.55 17.89
C GLN A 143 -10.85 3.14 16.80
N ILE A 144 -10.74 4.46 16.75
CA ILE A 144 -9.81 5.16 15.86
C ILE A 144 -8.36 4.82 16.24
N ALA A 145 -8.07 4.71 17.53
CA ALA A 145 -6.75 4.31 18.02
C ALA A 145 -6.41 2.84 17.66
N GLU A 146 -7.40 1.95 17.62
CA GLU A 146 -7.21 0.54 17.22
C GLU A 146 -7.07 0.34 15.69
N ALA A 147 -7.69 1.21 14.90
CA ALA A 147 -7.66 1.15 13.43
C ALA A 147 -6.42 1.82 12.80
N GLY A 148 -5.29 1.85 13.49
CA GLY A 148 -4.05 2.43 12.97
C GLY A 148 -3.84 3.91 13.32
N GLY A 149 -4.42 4.34 14.44
CA GLY A 149 -4.12 5.57 15.16
C GLY A 149 -4.21 6.86 14.35
N THR A 150 -5.15 7.70 14.69
CA THR A 150 -5.24 9.06 14.11
C THR A 150 -4.40 10.09 14.86
N VAL A 151 -3.69 9.66 15.90
CA VAL A 151 -2.85 10.53 16.71
C VAL A 151 -1.41 10.05 16.63
N LEU A 152 -0.60 10.84 15.95
CA LEU A 152 0.84 10.63 15.93
C LEU A 152 1.38 10.71 17.36
N PRO A 153 2.21 9.76 17.84
CA PRO A 153 2.85 9.83 19.14
C PRO A 153 3.64 11.14 19.32
N ASP A 154 3.84 11.57 20.59
CA ASP A 154 4.60 12.78 20.92
C ASP A 154 6.02 12.78 20.36
N SER A 155 6.60 11.61 20.10
CA SER A 155 7.89 11.44 19.41
C SER A 155 7.90 11.96 17.98
N GLY A 156 6.73 12.10 17.33
CA GLY A 156 6.59 12.41 15.92
C GLY A 156 6.85 11.21 14.99
N TRP A 157 6.84 9.99 15.54
CA TRP A 157 7.04 8.73 14.83
C TRP A 157 5.98 7.70 15.24
N TRP A 158 5.44 6.97 14.29
CA TRP A 158 4.50 5.87 14.54
C TRP A 158 5.15 4.68 15.23
N ILE A 159 6.45 4.47 15.03
CA ILE A 159 7.23 3.41 15.67
C ILE A 159 7.54 3.67 17.15
N GLY A 160 7.17 4.82 17.69
CA GLY A 160 7.56 5.30 19.01
C GLY A 160 8.82 6.14 18.97
N ASP A 161 9.70 6.02 19.97
CA ASP A 161 10.99 6.72 20.00
C ASP A 161 12.03 5.91 19.22
N PRO A 162 12.55 6.40 18.07
CA PRO A 162 13.58 5.69 17.31
C PRO A 162 14.93 5.72 18.02
N ASP A 163 15.66 4.60 17.94
CA ASP A 163 17.07 4.52 18.40
C ASP A 163 18.01 5.22 17.43
N LEU A 164 17.66 5.23 16.13
CA LEU A 164 18.41 5.91 15.08
C LEU A 164 17.45 6.69 14.20
N VAL A 165 17.77 7.97 13.97
CA VAL A 165 17.12 8.81 12.95
C VAL A 165 18.17 9.27 11.96
N VAL A 166 17.87 9.06 10.67
CA VAL A 166 18.64 9.60 9.55
C VAL A 166 17.74 10.49 8.70
N GLN A 167 18.34 11.51 8.07
CA GLN A 167 17.64 12.43 7.19
C GLN A 167 18.60 12.96 6.12
N PHE A 168 18.07 13.59 5.10
CA PHE A 168 18.91 14.30 4.14
C PHE A 168 19.73 15.38 4.87
N ASP A 169 21.00 15.51 4.52
CA ASP A 169 21.90 16.53 5.07
C ASP A 169 21.56 17.96 4.59
N ARG A 170 20.84 18.04 3.49
CA ARG A 170 20.31 19.26 2.88
C ARG A 170 18.98 18.97 2.17
N PRO A 171 18.10 19.99 2.00
CA PRO A 171 16.87 19.82 1.26
C PRO A 171 17.13 19.39 -0.19
N VAL A 172 16.38 18.39 -0.66
CA VAL A 172 16.35 18.00 -2.07
C VAL A 172 15.36 18.90 -2.79
N TYR A 173 15.83 19.60 -3.81
CA TYR A 173 15.01 20.51 -4.60
C TYR A 173 14.52 19.85 -5.88
N VAL A 174 13.21 19.81 -6.09
CA VAL A 174 12.57 19.30 -7.30
C VAL A 174 11.99 20.47 -8.08
N LYS A 175 12.48 20.70 -9.30
CA LYS A 175 12.16 21.86 -10.15
C LYS A 175 10.69 21.88 -10.59
N ASP A 176 10.25 23.04 -11.05
CA ASP A 176 8.90 23.33 -11.56
C ASP A 176 8.50 22.43 -12.73
N ASP A 177 9.42 22.18 -13.66
CA ASP A 177 9.22 21.45 -14.89
C ASP A 177 9.29 19.91 -14.74
N ILE A 178 9.66 19.43 -13.56
CA ILE A 178 9.74 18.00 -13.27
C ILE A 178 8.34 17.47 -12.90
N MET A 179 7.90 16.43 -13.61
CA MET A 179 6.72 15.62 -13.27
C MET A 179 7.14 14.38 -12.50
N ASP A 180 8.10 13.65 -13.01
CA ASP A 180 8.66 12.42 -12.43
C ASP A 180 10.18 12.53 -12.29
N TRP A 181 10.70 12.10 -11.12
CA TRP A 181 12.13 12.06 -10.88
C TRP A 181 12.50 10.98 -9.85
N GLN A 182 13.47 10.15 -10.20
CA GLN A 182 13.87 9.00 -9.38
C GLN A 182 15.35 9.04 -8.95
N PRO A 183 15.75 10.03 -8.13
CA PRO A 183 17.13 10.10 -7.67
C PRO A 183 17.42 9.04 -6.62
N THR A 184 18.67 8.59 -6.58
CA THR A 184 19.19 7.87 -5.44
C THR A 184 19.91 8.86 -4.52
N VAL A 185 19.52 8.87 -3.25
CA VAL A 185 20.02 9.80 -2.23
C VAL A 185 20.61 9.01 -1.07
N GLN A 186 21.68 9.52 -0.50
CA GLN A 186 22.29 8.97 0.71
C GLN A 186 21.91 9.85 1.90
N MET A 187 21.32 9.23 2.92
CA MET A 187 21.05 9.85 4.22
C MET A 187 22.24 9.57 5.13
N PRO A 188 23.00 10.60 5.57
CA PRO A 188 24.14 10.37 6.45
C PRO A 188 23.69 9.85 7.80
N VAL A 189 24.36 8.82 8.27
CA VAL A 189 24.22 8.33 9.65
C VAL A 189 25.01 9.26 10.57
N PRO A 190 24.43 9.78 11.66
CA PRO A 190 25.15 10.61 12.61
C PRO A 190 26.40 9.91 13.13
N GLU A 191 27.51 10.66 13.25
CA GLU A 191 28.80 10.11 13.68
C GLU A 191 28.67 9.36 15.03
N GLY A 192 29.10 8.11 15.03
CA GLY A 192 29.06 7.24 16.23
C GLY A 192 27.70 6.63 16.56
N ALA A 193 26.64 6.97 15.81
CA ALA A 193 25.30 6.46 16.12
C ALA A 193 25.08 5.01 15.67
N HIS A 194 25.82 4.55 14.65
CA HIS A 194 25.69 3.19 14.09
C HIS A 194 27.05 2.68 13.64
N THR A 195 27.83 2.14 14.60
CA THR A 195 29.22 1.71 14.40
C THR A 195 29.38 0.19 14.33
N GLU A 196 28.30 -0.55 14.49
CA GLU A 196 28.23 -2.00 14.46
C GLU A 196 26.90 -2.44 13.86
N PRO A 197 26.79 -3.66 13.30
CA PRO A 197 25.53 -4.17 12.78
C PRO A 197 24.44 -4.23 13.87
N LYS A 198 23.21 -3.85 13.52
CA LYS A 198 22.06 -3.84 14.43
C LYS A 198 20.88 -4.61 13.84
N TRP A 199 20.10 -5.26 14.68
CA TRP A 199 18.86 -5.91 14.32
C TRP A 199 17.70 -4.95 14.41
N VAL A 200 17.06 -4.67 13.27
CA VAL A 200 15.91 -3.78 13.17
C VAL A 200 14.63 -4.53 13.52
N SER A 201 13.89 -4.03 14.49
CA SER A 201 12.55 -4.50 14.88
C SER A 201 11.44 -3.70 14.24
N LYS A 202 11.67 -2.38 14.09
CA LYS A 202 10.74 -1.45 13.44
C LYS A 202 11.50 -0.43 12.63
N ALA A 203 10.89 0.01 11.53
CA ALA A 203 11.42 1.10 10.72
C ALA A 203 10.28 1.95 10.16
N GLU A 204 10.52 3.25 10.03
CA GLU A 204 9.55 4.19 9.46
C GLU A 204 10.23 5.13 8.48
N LEU A 205 9.61 5.28 7.32
CA LEU A 205 9.94 6.32 6.35
C LEU A 205 8.94 7.47 6.54
N ALA A 206 9.44 8.65 6.83
CA ALA A 206 8.66 9.87 6.99
C ALA A 206 8.95 10.81 5.82
N PRO A 207 8.16 10.73 4.72
CA PRO A 207 8.29 11.59 3.56
C PRO A 207 8.14 13.06 3.94
N GLY A 208 8.87 13.95 3.28
CA GLY A 208 8.77 15.40 3.51
C GLY A 208 7.46 16.00 2.98
N GLY A 209 6.75 15.31 2.10
CA GLY A 209 5.46 15.77 1.60
C GLY A 209 4.79 14.81 0.61
N PRO A 210 3.59 15.18 0.12
CA PRO A 210 2.76 14.31 -0.73
C PRO A 210 3.33 14.10 -2.15
N TRP A 211 4.36 14.82 -2.51
CA TRP A 211 5.08 14.67 -3.77
C TRP A 211 6.06 13.50 -3.79
N VAL A 212 6.29 12.86 -2.65
CA VAL A 212 7.07 11.62 -2.56
C VAL A 212 6.14 10.46 -2.88
N HIS A 213 6.27 9.90 -4.09
CA HIS A 213 5.41 8.82 -4.57
C HIS A 213 5.78 7.47 -3.93
N HIS A 214 7.08 7.13 -3.88
CA HIS A 214 7.58 6.01 -3.07
C HIS A 214 9.08 6.17 -2.75
N ILE A 215 9.52 5.41 -1.76
CA ILE A 215 10.91 5.36 -1.31
C ILE A 215 11.30 3.88 -1.22
N VAL A 216 12.41 3.52 -1.86
CA VAL A 216 12.98 2.17 -1.76
C VAL A 216 14.25 2.20 -0.94
N SER A 217 14.29 1.42 0.15
CA SER A 217 15.47 1.30 1.02
C SER A 217 15.86 -0.15 1.22
N SER A 218 17.15 -0.41 1.47
CA SER A 218 17.69 -1.74 1.74
C SER A 218 17.15 -2.38 3.02
N HIS A 219 17.03 -1.56 4.06
CA HIS A 219 16.74 -2.07 5.41
C HIS A 219 15.30 -1.85 5.86
N MET A 220 14.52 -1.11 5.06
CA MET A 220 13.13 -0.77 5.35
C MET A 220 12.16 -1.23 4.27
N GLY A 221 12.67 -1.74 3.15
CA GLY A 221 11.82 -2.11 2.02
C GLY A 221 11.28 -0.92 1.24
N VAL A 222 9.99 -0.90 0.89
CA VAL A 222 9.36 0.15 0.08
C VAL A 222 8.34 0.91 0.92
N GLY A 223 8.64 2.18 1.17
CA GLY A 223 7.67 3.14 1.68
C GLY A 223 6.79 3.64 0.53
N VAL A 224 5.49 3.47 0.66
CA VAL A 224 4.51 3.96 -0.33
C VAL A 224 3.48 4.83 0.38
N PRO A 225 2.81 5.71 -0.36
CA PRO A 225 1.75 6.53 0.18
C PRO A 225 0.69 5.69 0.91
N GLY A 226 0.30 6.13 2.10
CA GLY A 226 -0.72 5.46 2.90
C GLY A 226 -0.28 4.18 3.62
N ARG A 227 0.97 3.76 3.49
CA ARG A 227 1.51 2.66 4.29
C ARG A 227 1.99 3.17 5.65
N GLY A 228 1.62 2.44 6.70
CA GLY A 228 2.20 2.62 8.04
C GLY A 228 3.66 2.16 8.13
N PRO A 229 4.25 2.24 9.32
CA PRO A 229 5.62 1.81 9.57
C PRO A 229 5.80 0.30 9.34
N PHE A 230 7.03 -0.10 9.10
CA PHE A 230 7.42 -1.51 9.10
C PHE A 230 7.58 -1.97 10.55
N THR A 231 6.77 -2.94 10.96
CA THR A 231 6.86 -3.59 12.28
C THR A 231 6.95 -5.09 12.06
N TYR A 232 8.11 -5.65 12.33
CA TYR A 232 8.30 -7.09 12.21
C TYR A 232 7.60 -7.83 13.36
N PRO A 233 7.10 -9.06 13.14
CA PRO A 233 6.61 -9.91 14.22
C PRO A 233 7.68 -10.10 15.30
N GLU A 234 7.30 -10.44 16.54
CA GLU A 234 8.24 -10.71 17.61
C GLU A 234 9.23 -11.83 17.20
N GLY A 235 10.51 -11.61 17.42
CA GLY A 235 11.57 -12.51 16.99
C GLY A 235 11.93 -12.47 15.50
N TRP A 236 11.30 -11.60 14.73
CA TRP A 236 11.62 -11.36 13.31
C TRP A 236 12.43 -10.07 13.17
N GLY A 237 13.48 -10.08 12.37
CA GLY A 237 14.31 -8.89 12.22
C GLY A 237 15.11 -8.86 10.93
N VAL A 238 15.41 -7.65 10.48
CA VAL A 238 16.35 -7.38 9.39
C VAL A 238 17.68 -6.98 9.98
N LEU A 239 18.77 -7.55 9.49
CA LEU A 239 20.11 -7.11 9.88
C LEU A 239 20.50 -5.86 9.08
N MET A 240 20.72 -4.76 9.78
CA MET A 240 21.27 -3.52 9.22
C MET A 240 22.78 -3.51 9.49
N PRO A 241 23.65 -3.66 8.45
CA PRO A 241 25.08 -3.59 8.61
C PRO A 241 25.51 -2.18 8.99
N GLU A 242 26.68 -2.05 9.58
CA GLU A 242 27.30 -0.74 9.82
C GLU A 242 27.60 -0.03 8.51
N ASP A 243 27.11 1.18 8.39
CA ASP A 243 27.29 2.02 7.22
C ASP A 243 27.21 3.50 7.58
N PRO A 244 28.06 4.36 6.98
CA PRO A 244 27.98 5.79 7.17
C PRO A 244 26.78 6.45 6.50
N PHE A 245 26.05 5.72 5.66
CA PHE A 245 24.89 6.24 4.92
C PHE A 245 23.80 5.17 4.82
N ILE A 246 22.54 5.59 4.81
CA ILE A 246 21.41 4.79 4.36
C ILE A 246 21.08 5.22 2.95
N THR A 247 21.20 4.31 2.00
CA THR A 247 20.92 4.58 0.60
C THR A 247 19.43 4.37 0.31
N VAL A 248 18.78 5.39 -0.24
CA VAL A 248 17.38 5.35 -0.64
C VAL A 248 17.23 5.77 -2.10
N ASN A 249 16.38 5.07 -2.83
CA ASN A 249 15.89 5.53 -4.11
C ASN A 249 14.55 6.23 -3.89
N MET A 250 14.52 7.52 -4.21
CA MET A 250 13.32 8.34 -4.10
C MET A 250 12.58 8.31 -5.43
N HIS A 251 11.26 8.35 -5.39
CA HIS A 251 10.45 8.67 -6.55
C HIS A 251 9.57 9.87 -6.22
N TYR A 252 9.88 11.00 -6.85
CA TYR A 252 9.06 12.20 -6.78
C TYR A 252 8.08 12.22 -7.95
N HIS A 253 6.81 12.49 -7.64
CA HIS A 253 5.77 12.68 -8.65
C HIS A 253 4.92 13.90 -8.27
N LYS A 254 4.79 14.87 -9.18
CA LYS A 254 4.00 16.08 -8.98
C LYS A 254 3.55 16.67 -10.31
N ASP A 255 2.53 17.50 -10.28
CA ASP A 255 2.15 18.27 -11.46
C ASP A 255 3.26 19.28 -11.81
N PRO A 256 3.74 19.31 -13.07
CA PRO A 256 4.72 20.30 -13.51
C PRO A 256 4.04 21.65 -13.77
N GLY A 257 4.78 22.75 -13.58
CA GLY A 257 4.29 24.10 -13.89
C GLY A 257 4.96 25.18 -13.03
N GLU A 258 4.84 26.44 -13.44
CA GLU A 258 5.40 27.58 -12.73
C GLU A 258 4.90 27.65 -11.27
N GLY A 259 5.79 27.74 -10.30
CA GLY A 259 5.49 27.78 -8.87
C GLY A 259 5.21 26.42 -8.22
N THR A 260 5.41 25.31 -8.94
CA THR A 260 5.21 23.95 -8.41
C THR A 260 6.50 23.31 -7.88
N ALA A 261 7.63 24.03 -7.91
CA ALA A 261 8.86 23.55 -7.30
C ALA A 261 8.65 23.23 -5.81
N ILE A 262 9.31 22.18 -5.34
CA ILE A 262 9.24 21.74 -3.94
C ILE A 262 10.62 21.48 -3.38
N THR A 263 10.70 21.51 -2.05
CA THR A 263 11.87 21.01 -1.32
C THR A 263 11.44 19.84 -0.44
N ASP A 264 12.25 18.80 -0.40
CA ASP A 264 12.02 17.62 0.40
C ASP A 264 13.09 17.42 1.47
N MET A 265 12.65 17.03 2.67
CA MET A 265 13.49 16.65 3.81
C MET A 265 12.99 15.33 4.40
N THR A 266 12.89 14.33 3.56
CA THR A 266 12.54 12.96 3.97
C THR A 266 13.53 12.48 5.04
N ARG A 267 12.98 11.76 6.01
CA ARG A 267 13.73 11.15 7.12
C ARG A 267 13.31 9.70 7.32
N ALA A 268 14.17 8.94 7.99
CA ALA A 268 13.89 7.57 8.37
C ALA A 268 14.23 7.34 9.85
N GLY A 269 13.42 6.54 10.53
CA GLY A 269 13.61 6.14 11.92
C GLY A 269 13.71 4.63 12.05
N PHE A 270 14.55 4.15 12.97
CA PHE A 270 14.76 2.73 13.24
C PHE A 270 14.67 2.47 14.73
N VAL A 271 14.03 1.36 15.10
CA VAL A 271 14.06 0.78 16.43
C VAL A 271 14.80 -0.54 16.35
N PHE A 272 15.79 -0.72 17.20
CA PHE A 272 16.62 -1.92 17.26
C PHE A 272 16.15 -2.87 18.36
N TYR A 273 16.50 -4.14 18.22
CA TYR A 273 16.34 -5.11 19.29
C TYR A 273 17.41 -4.91 20.38
N GLU A 274 17.00 -5.09 21.64
CA GLU A 274 17.90 -5.05 22.79
C GLU A 274 18.78 -6.32 22.85
N ASP A 275 19.97 -6.18 23.43
CA ASP A 275 20.89 -7.29 23.67
C ASP A 275 20.20 -8.41 24.48
N GLY A 276 20.44 -9.63 24.09
CA GLY A 276 19.83 -10.82 24.68
C GLY A 276 18.49 -11.24 24.03
N THR A 277 17.92 -10.42 23.17
CA THR A 277 16.74 -10.81 22.36
C THR A 277 17.12 -11.92 21.38
N VAL A 278 16.24 -12.88 21.18
CA VAL A 278 16.43 -13.96 20.21
C VAL A 278 15.76 -13.60 18.89
N ILE A 279 16.52 -13.59 17.81
CA ILE A 279 16.01 -13.47 16.45
C ILE A 279 15.75 -14.89 15.93
N ASP A 280 14.50 -15.26 15.87
CA ASP A 280 14.07 -16.58 15.40
C ASP A 280 13.93 -16.63 13.87
N HIS A 281 13.79 -15.47 13.22
CA HIS A 281 13.62 -15.35 11.78
C HIS A 281 14.35 -14.12 11.23
N VAL A 282 15.34 -14.38 10.39
CA VAL A 282 16.05 -13.32 9.64
C VAL A 282 15.25 -12.99 8.40
N VAL A 283 14.75 -11.77 8.31
CA VAL A 283 13.96 -11.32 7.15
C VAL A 283 14.89 -10.91 6.01
N GLU A 284 14.63 -11.45 4.84
CA GLU A 284 15.30 -11.16 3.59
C GLU A 284 14.31 -10.60 2.57
N THR A 285 14.83 -9.88 1.58
CA THR A 285 14.04 -9.33 0.49
C THR A 285 14.56 -9.84 -0.84
N ASN A 286 13.68 -10.29 -1.73
CA ASN A 286 14.04 -10.58 -3.10
C ASN A 286 13.17 -9.76 -4.06
N LEU A 287 13.83 -9.02 -4.95
CA LEU A 287 13.21 -8.35 -6.10
C LEU A 287 13.38 -9.25 -7.31
N LEU A 288 12.27 -9.66 -7.90
CA LEU A 288 12.17 -10.57 -9.04
C LEU A 288 11.74 -9.77 -10.28
N PRO A 289 12.67 -9.04 -10.94
CA PRO A 289 12.35 -8.29 -12.15
C PRO A 289 12.27 -9.25 -13.33
N HIS A 290 11.40 -8.93 -14.28
CA HIS A 290 11.33 -9.66 -15.55
C HIS A 290 11.32 -8.68 -16.72
N SER A 291 12.25 -8.86 -17.67
CA SER A 291 12.46 -8.01 -18.85
C SER A 291 12.52 -8.86 -20.13
N GLY A 292 12.73 -8.22 -21.27
CA GLY A 292 12.87 -8.91 -22.56
C GLY A 292 11.55 -9.14 -23.29
N TRP A 293 10.52 -8.36 -22.91
CA TRP A 293 9.22 -8.32 -23.57
C TRP A 293 8.93 -6.92 -24.11
N THR A 294 7.98 -6.82 -25.02
CA THR A 294 7.53 -5.55 -25.61
C THR A 294 6.01 -5.54 -25.68
N ILE A 295 5.35 -4.58 -25.05
CA ILE A 295 3.90 -4.38 -25.13
C ILE A 295 3.58 -3.75 -26.49
N PRO A 296 2.73 -4.39 -27.32
CA PRO A 296 2.35 -3.82 -28.61
C PRO A 296 1.52 -2.54 -28.46
N PRO A 297 1.56 -1.62 -29.43
CA PRO A 297 0.64 -0.50 -29.47
C PRO A 297 -0.83 -0.95 -29.45
N GLY A 298 -1.62 -0.30 -28.62
CA GLY A 298 -3.06 -0.52 -28.55
C GLY A 298 -3.51 -1.84 -27.93
N ASP A 299 -2.61 -2.68 -27.38
CA ASP A 299 -2.97 -3.94 -26.74
C ASP A 299 -3.65 -3.67 -25.39
N PRO A 300 -4.93 -4.09 -25.19
CA PRO A 300 -5.65 -3.82 -23.95
C PRO A 300 -5.39 -4.83 -22.84
N ASN A 301 -4.61 -5.91 -23.11
CA ASN A 301 -4.43 -6.99 -22.12
C ASN A 301 -3.18 -7.84 -22.39
N PHE A 302 -2.04 -7.21 -22.58
CA PHE A 302 -0.77 -7.89 -22.76
C PHE A 302 -0.34 -8.60 -21.49
N GLU A 303 -0.07 -9.90 -21.56
CA GLU A 303 0.34 -10.71 -20.41
C GLU A 303 1.84 -10.99 -20.44
N VAL A 304 2.48 -10.83 -19.28
CA VAL A 304 3.86 -11.22 -19.02
C VAL A 304 3.88 -12.21 -17.87
N THR A 305 4.67 -13.27 -17.98
CA THR A 305 4.78 -14.29 -16.92
C THR A 305 6.23 -14.59 -16.58
N ASN A 306 6.50 -14.89 -15.32
CA ASN A 306 7.80 -15.39 -14.85
C ASN A 306 7.60 -16.41 -13.74
N THR A 307 8.65 -17.17 -13.42
CA THR A 307 8.68 -18.14 -12.34
C THR A 307 9.91 -17.95 -11.47
N HIS A 308 9.77 -18.31 -10.19
CA HIS A 308 10.87 -18.32 -9.23
C HIS A 308 10.80 -19.60 -8.39
N GLU A 309 11.86 -20.38 -8.39
CA GLU A 309 11.95 -21.59 -7.57
C GLU A 309 12.32 -21.22 -6.14
N ILE A 310 11.64 -21.83 -5.17
CA ILE A 310 11.93 -21.72 -3.75
C ILE A 310 12.92 -22.83 -3.40
N GLU A 311 14.21 -22.45 -3.27
CA GLU A 311 15.31 -23.41 -3.11
C GLU A 311 15.40 -24.02 -1.72
N GLU A 312 14.90 -23.32 -0.68
CA GLU A 312 14.87 -23.77 0.71
C GLU A 312 13.52 -23.47 1.36
N ASP A 313 13.22 -24.13 2.47
CA ASP A 313 12.00 -23.85 3.25
C ASP A 313 12.01 -22.41 3.74
N ILE A 314 10.94 -21.66 3.43
CA ILE A 314 10.81 -20.26 3.84
C ILE A 314 9.44 -19.97 4.48
N TYR A 315 9.40 -18.90 5.26
CA TYR A 315 8.16 -18.21 5.61
C TYR A 315 8.04 -16.95 4.76
N LEU A 316 7.05 -16.90 3.88
CA LEU A 316 6.70 -15.71 3.10
C LEU A 316 5.96 -14.72 4.00
N LEU A 317 6.52 -13.53 4.16
CA LEU A 317 5.98 -12.48 5.02
C LEU A 317 5.08 -11.54 4.22
N SER A 318 5.54 -11.09 3.04
CA SER A 318 4.76 -10.15 2.23
C SER A 318 5.14 -10.17 0.75
N MET A 319 4.24 -9.63 -0.07
CA MET A 319 4.39 -9.50 -1.53
C MET A 319 4.11 -8.07 -1.97
N GLY A 320 4.93 -7.55 -2.90
CA GLY A 320 4.79 -6.20 -3.47
C GLY A 320 4.74 -6.24 -4.99
N PRO A 321 3.55 -6.14 -5.60
CA PRO A 321 3.41 -5.96 -7.03
C PRO A 321 3.89 -4.57 -7.46
N HIS A 322 4.61 -4.51 -8.62
CA HIS A 322 5.05 -3.24 -9.16
C HIS A 322 5.01 -3.23 -10.68
N MET A 323 4.29 -2.26 -11.21
CA MET A 323 4.16 -1.88 -12.61
C MET A 323 4.09 -0.35 -12.68
N HIS A 324 4.12 0.22 -13.91
CA HIS A 324 3.92 1.65 -14.14
C HIS A 324 2.49 1.95 -14.64
N TYR A 325 2.32 3.02 -15.47
CA TYR A 325 1.02 3.53 -15.90
C TYR A 325 0.13 2.56 -16.68
N ARG A 326 0.72 1.56 -17.34
CA ARG A 326 -0.04 0.56 -18.09
C ARG A 326 -0.33 -0.69 -17.29
N GLY A 327 0.18 -0.77 -16.06
CA GLY A 327 -0.13 -1.85 -15.14
C GLY A 327 -1.64 -1.97 -14.93
N LYS A 328 -2.17 -3.18 -15.13
CA LYS A 328 -3.60 -3.47 -15.06
C LYS A 328 -3.95 -4.45 -13.94
N ALA A 329 -3.18 -5.52 -13.84
CA ALA A 329 -3.39 -6.57 -12.83
C ALA A 329 -2.11 -7.33 -12.56
N MET A 330 -1.99 -7.92 -11.36
CA MET A 330 -0.90 -8.83 -11.03
C MET A 330 -1.36 -9.98 -10.16
N ARG A 331 -0.76 -11.17 -10.39
CA ARG A 331 -1.03 -12.36 -9.60
C ARG A 331 0.26 -13.06 -9.21
N TYR A 332 0.30 -13.50 -7.95
CA TYR A 332 1.25 -14.46 -7.43
C TYR A 332 0.53 -15.78 -7.15
N GLU A 333 1.05 -16.87 -7.66
CA GLU A 333 0.61 -18.23 -7.38
C GLU A 333 1.80 -19.07 -6.94
N VAL A 334 1.58 -20.08 -6.12
CA VAL A 334 2.59 -21.08 -5.80
C VAL A 334 2.12 -22.44 -6.30
N GLU A 335 3.03 -23.18 -6.90
CA GLU A 335 2.90 -24.61 -7.15
C GLU A 335 3.76 -25.34 -6.14
N TYR A 336 3.13 -26.14 -5.28
CA TYR A 336 3.81 -26.92 -4.26
C TYR A 336 4.49 -28.15 -4.88
N PRO A 337 5.48 -28.80 -4.17
CA PRO A 337 6.21 -29.96 -4.69
C PRO A 337 5.31 -31.16 -5.05
N ASP A 338 4.10 -31.25 -4.52
CA ASP A 338 3.10 -32.28 -4.85
C ASP A 338 2.22 -31.92 -6.05
N GLY A 339 2.43 -30.74 -6.63
CA GLY A 339 1.68 -30.23 -7.79
C GLY A 339 0.39 -29.47 -7.44
N GLU A 340 0.04 -29.32 -6.16
CA GLU A 340 -1.05 -28.44 -5.75
C GLU A 340 -0.70 -26.99 -6.05
N ARG A 341 -1.70 -26.18 -6.45
CA ARG A 341 -1.53 -24.74 -6.72
C ARG A 341 -2.42 -23.89 -5.85
N GLU A 342 -1.86 -22.79 -5.38
CA GLU A 342 -2.55 -21.79 -4.58
C GLU A 342 -2.26 -20.39 -5.08
N THR A 343 -3.31 -19.53 -5.10
CA THR A 343 -3.12 -18.09 -5.36
C THR A 343 -2.71 -17.42 -4.04
N LEU A 344 -1.51 -16.88 -3.99
CA LEU A 344 -0.96 -16.17 -2.84
C LEU A 344 -1.45 -14.72 -2.78
N LEU A 345 -1.56 -14.06 -3.94
CA LEU A 345 -2.08 -12.70 -4.06
C LEU A 345 -2.67 -12.51 -5.46
N TRP A 346 -3.84 -11.91 -5.54
CA TRP A 346 -4.47 -11.45 -6.76
C TRP A 346 -4.86 -9.98 -6.64
N VAL A 347 -4.29 -9.12 -7.49
CA VAL A 347 -4.60 -7.70 -7.62
C VAL A 347 -5.21 -7.50 -9.01
N PRO A 348 -6.55 -7.57 -9.16
CA PRO A 348 -7.24 -7.48 -10.46
C PRO A 348 -7.27 -6.07 -11.05
N ASP A 349 -7.22 -5.06 -10.19
CA ASP A 349 -7.31 -3.65 -10.54
C ASP A 349 -6.11 -2.92 -9.92
N TYR A 350 -4.94 -3.09 -10.56
CA TYR A 350 -3.72 -2.42 -10.14
C TYR A 350 -3.83 -0.92 -10.42
N ASP A 351 -3.42 -0.11 -9.46
CA ASP A 351 -3.30 1.34 -9.62
C ASP A 351 -1.87 1.77 -9.26
N PHE A 352 -1.19 2.42 -10.19
CA PHE A 352 0.18 2.91 -10.02
C PHE A 352 0.36 3.80 -8.79
N ASN A 353 -0.68 4.55 -8.40
CA ASN A 353 -0.65 5.42 -7.23
C ASN A 353 -0.68 4.65 -5.89
N TRP A 354 -1.04 3.37 -5.90
CA TRP A 354 -1.24 2.55 -4.72
C TRP A 354 -0.44 1.25 -4.77
N GLN A 355 0.88 1.37 -4.68
CA GLN A 355 1.81 0.25 -4.78
C GLN A 355 2.00 -0.45 -3.43
N PHE A 356 0.92 -1.03 -2.90
CA PHE A 356 0.96 -1.66 -1.58
C PHE A 356 1.88 -2.87 -1.49
N LEU A 357 2.47 -3.03 -0.30
CA LEU A 357 3.05 -4.29 0.14
C LEU A 357 1.98 -5.04 0.94
N TYR A 358 1.59 -6.20 0.46
CA TYR A 358 0.59 -7.06 1.08
C TYR A 358 1.27 -7.99 2.06
N GLU A 359 1.19 -7.66 3.34
CA GLU A 359 1.82 -8.40 4.43
C GLU A 359 0.81 -9.36 5.04
N TYR A 360 1.16 -10.66 5.12
CA TYR A 360 0.32 -11.65 5.76
C TYR A 360 0.15 -11.38 7.26
N GLN A 361 -1.04 -11.63 7.79
CA GLN A 361 -1.28 -11.62 9.25
C GLN A 361 -0.42 -12.69 9.94
N GLU A 362 -0.38 -13.88 9.36
CA GLU A 362 0.48 -14.99 9.75
C GLU A 362 1.39 -15.35 8.57
N PRO A 363 2.71 -15.29 8.71
CA PRO A 363 3.64 -15.62 7.63
C PRO A 363 3.37 -17.02 7.05
N LYS A 364 3.37 -17.12 5.72
CA LYS A 364 2.99 -18.34 5.02
C LYS A 364 4.18 -19.23 4.77
N PHE A 365 4.13 -20.48 5.23
CA PHE A 365 5.17 -21.47 4.97
C PHE A 365 5.13 -21.94 3.51
N LEU A 366 6.28 -21.87 2.84
CA LEU A 366 6.50 -22.42 1.49
C LEU A 366 7.67 -23.40 1.57
N PRO A 367 7.45 -24.69 1.27
CA PRO A 367 8.52 -25.70 1.31
C PRO A 367 9.46 -25.55 0.12
N ALA A 368 10.72 -26.00 0.29
CA ALA A 368 11.69 -26.13 -0.79
C ALA A 368 11.14 -26.96 -1.96
N GLY A 369 11.47 -26.55 -3.18
CA GLY A 369 10.95 -27.16 -4.41
C GLY A 369 9.58 -26.64 -4.83
N SER A 370 8.97 -25.70 -4.08
CA SER A 370 7.83 -24.94 -4.57
C SER A 370 8.26 -23.99 -5.68
N VAL A 371 7.34 -23.70 -6.61
CA VAL A 371 7.59 -22.73 -7.69
C VAL A 371 6.59 -21.59 -7.58
N MET A 372 7.08 -20.38 -7.42
CA MET A 372 6.24 -19.17 -7.46
C MET A 372 6.06 -18.76 -8.92
N HIS A 373 4.80 -18.64 -9.34
CA HIS A 373 4.41 -18.14 -10.66
C HIS A 373 3.89 -16.72 -10.51
N MET A 374 4.42 -15.80 -11.29
CA MET A 374 4.02 -14.40 -11.32
C MET A 374 3.47 -14.07 -12.69
N SER A 375 2.33 -13.38 -12.73
CA SER A 375 1.70 -12.91 -13.95
C SER A 375 1.35 -11.43 -13.81
N TRP A 376 1.72 -10.66 -14.82
CA TRP A 376 1.40 -9.24 -14.94
C TRP A 376 0.56 -9.02 -16.19
N TRP A 377 -0.44 -8.16 -16.10
CA TRP A 377 -1.23 -7.73 -17.25
C TRP A 377 -1.12 -6.23 -17.41
N PHE A 378 -0.96 -5.81 -18.67
CA PHE A 378 -0.80 -4.40 -19.04
C PHE A 378 -1.90 -3.99 -20.02
N ASP A 379 -2.34 -2.73 -19.94
CA ASP A 379 -3.28 -2.10 -20.86
C ASP A 379 -2.63 -0.91 -21.55
N ASN A 380 -2.14 -1.14 -22.78
CA ASN A 380 -1.58 -0.11 -23.66
C ASN A 380 -2.63 0.43 -24.65
N SER A 381 -3.91 0.42 -24.30
CA SER A 381 -5.00 0.88 -25.17
C SER A 381 -5.51 2.28 -24.80
N THR A 382 -6.42 2.77 -25.63
CA THR A 382 -7.16 4.03 -25.36
C THR A 382 -8.14 3.94 -24.17
N GLN A 383 -8.37 2.75 -23.61
CA GLN A 383 -9.26 2.57 -22.46
C GLN A 383 -8.52 2.85 -21.15
N ASN A 384 -7.20 2.71 -21.13
CA ASN A 384 -6.39 3.11 -19.99
C ASN A 384 -6.20 4.64 -19.99
N ARG A 385 -6.87 5.33 -19.07
CA ARG A 385 -6.83 6.80 -18.93
C ARG A 385 -5.45 7.35 -18.53
N TRP A 386 -4.60 6.51 -17.98
CA TRP A 386 -3.26 6.89 -17.52
C TRP A 386 -2.17 6.61 -18.57
N ASN A 387 -2.53 5.94 -19.67
CA ASN A 387 -1.58 5.62 -20.74
C ASN A 387 -1.12 6.90 -21.45
N PRO A 388 0.17 7.26 -21.37
CA PRO A 388 0.66 8.48 -22.00
C PRO A 388 0.64 8.44 -23.53
N ASP A 389 0.87 7.24 -24.13
CA ASP A 389 0.86 7.04 -25.58
C ASP A 389 0.51 5.59 -25.94
N TYR A 390 -0.73 5.37 -26.36
CA TYR A 390 -1.21 4.06 -26.81
C TYR A 390 -0.72 3.66 -28.20
N THR A 391 -0.06 4.55 -28.93
CA THR A 391 0.46 4.30 -30.28
C THR A 391 1.90 3.81 -30.27
N ALA A 392 2.61 3.92 -29.15
CA ALA A 392 3.96 3.46 -28.95
C ALA A 392 4.01 1.99 -28.51
N ALA A 393 5.03 1.26 -28.95
CA ALA A 393 5.44 0.01 -28.32
C ALA A 393 6.21 0.35 -27.03
N VAL A 394 6.05 -0.45 -25.98
CA VAL A 394 6.62 -0.18 -24.66
C VAL A 394 7.45 -1.35 -24.18
N GLU A 395 8.66 -1.07 -23.73
CA GLU A 395 9.62 -2.05 -23.21
C GLU A 395 9.83 -1.89 -21.72
N TYR A 396 10.57 -2.82 -21.12
CA TYR A 396 11.01 -2.73 -19.75
C TYR A 396 12.02 -1.58 -19.59
N GLY A 397 11.74 -0.67 -18.66
CA GLY A 397 12.61 0.47 -18.39
C GLY A 397 12.26 1.19 -17.08
N PRO A 398 13.15 2.08 -16.60
CA PRO A 398 13.01 2.75 -15.31
C PRO A 398 12.02 3.91 -15.30
N GLU A 399 11.76 4.52 -16.48
CA GLU A 399 10.85 5.69 -16.55
C GLU A 399 9.39 5.26 -16.38
N THR A 400 8.57 6.12 -15.77
CA THR A 400 7.13 5.81 -15.59
C THR A 400 6.37 5.67 -16.93
N THR A 401 6.92 6.22 -17.99
CA THR A 401 6.43 6.06 -19.38
C THR A 401 6.87 4.76 -20.04
N ASP A 402 7.91 4.11 -19.53
CA ASP A 402 8.25 2.71 -19.81
C ASP A 402 7.34 1.78 -18.99
N GLU A 403 7.68 0.50 -18.87
CA GLU A 403 6.96 -0.40 -17.99
C GLU A 403 7.90 -1.33 -17.21
N MET A 404 7.43 -1.79 -16.04
CA MET A 404 8.11 -2.80 -15.24
C MET A 404 7.18 -3.98 -14.94
N ALA A 405 7.72 -5.20 -15.08
CA ALA A 405 7.13 -6.42 -14.54
C ALA A 405 8.00 -6.86 -13.35
N ASN A 406 7.78 -6.24 -12.19
CA ASN A 406 8.54 -6.53 -10.99
C ASN A 406 7.66 -7.19 -9.92
N ALA A 407 8.16 -8.24 -9.32
CA ALA A 407 7.60 -8.85 -8.11
C ALA A 407 8.60 -8.70 -6.97
N ARG A 408 8.12 -8.31 -5.82
CA ARG A 408 8.94 -8.26 -4.60
C ARG A 408 8.35 -9.19 -3.56
N ILE A 409 9.22 -9.91 -2.86
CA ILE A 409 8.85 -10.75 -1.73
C ILE A 409 9.74 -10.42 -0.52
N TYR A 410 9.16 -10.51 0.67
CA TYR A 410 9.85 -10.51 1.95
C TYR A 410 9.60 -11.85 2.58
N TYR A 411 10.65 -12.51 3.03
CA TYR A 411 10.58 -13.86 3.52
C TYR A 411 11.67 -14.12 4.57
N ALA A 412 11.55 -15.20 5.31
CA ALA A 412 12.59 -15.67 6.20
C ALA A 412 12.91 -17.15 5.92
N PRO A 413 14.16 -17.49 5.57
CA PRO A 413 14.62 -18.86 5.51
C PRO A 413 14.50 -19.53 6.89
N THR A 414 14.01 -20.77 6.91
CA THR A 414 13.85 -21.51 8.19
C THR A 414 15.19 -21.91 8.82
N THR A 415 16.27 -21.83 8.05
CA THR A 415 17.63 -22.16 8.47
C THR A 415 18.32 -21.04 9.25
N LYS A 416 17.90 -19.77 9.04
CA LYS A 416 18.48 -18.56 9.65
C LYS A 416 17.70 -18.14 10.89
N ARG A 417 17.97 -18.78 12.03
CA ARG A 417 17.19 -18.59 13.26
C ARG A 417 18.01 -18.78 14.54
N GLY A 418 17.43 -18.35 15.67
CA GLY A 418 17.98 -18.55 17.01
C GLY A 418 19.22 -17.69 17.27
N ILE A 419 19.31 -16.50 16.65
CA ILE A 419 20.45 -15.60 16.81
C ILE A 419 20.17 -14.69 18.01
N VAL A 420 21.11 -14.66 18.96
CA VAL A 420 20.99 -13.82 20.16
C VAL A 420 21.64 -12.47 19.87
N VAL A 421 20.87 -11.39 19.99
CA VAL A 421 21.36 -10.01 19.83
C VAL A 421 22.43 -9.72 20.86
N GLY A 422 23.52 -9.08 20.45
CA GLY A 422 24.70 -8.83 21.28
C GLY A 422 25.76 -9.93 21.22
N ASN A 423 25.47 -11.12 20.61
CA ASN A 423 26.44 -12.13 20.30
C ASN A 423 27.01 -11.97 18.88
N ASP A 424 28.03 -12.76 18.53
CA ASP A 424 28.60 -12.77 17.19
C ASP A 424 27.53 -13.13 16.15
N ILE A 425 27.41 -12.29 15.12
CA ILE A 425 26.50 -12.51 14.00
C ILE A 425 27.11 -13.57 13.07
N PRO A 426 26.35 -14.59 12.63
CA PRO A 426 26.82 -15.56 11.65
C PRO A 426 27.38 -14.88 10.40
N ALA A 427 28.55 -15.32 9.93
CA ALA A 427 29.30 -14.65 8.87
C ALA A 427 28.51 -14.58 7.54
N ASP A 428 27.74 -15.63 7.21
CA ASP A 428 26.91 -15.71 6.02
C ASP A 428 25.77 -14.69 6.04
N ILE A 429 25.16 -14.43 7.18
CA ILE A 429 24.09 -13.44 7.35
C ILE A 429 24.65 -12.02 7.20
N LEU A 430 25.79 -11.76 7.86
CA LEU A 430 26.46 -10.46 7.78
C LEU A 430 26.96 -10.17 6.36
N GLU A 431 27.52 -11.19 5.68
CA GLU A 431 27.97 -11.08 4.30
C GLU A 431 26.78 -10.79 3.35
N THR A 432 25.65 -11.50 3.52
CA THR A 432 24.44 -11.26 2.76
C THR A 432 23.95 -9.82 2.93
N ALA A 433 23.81 -9.33 4.15
CA ALA A 433 23.37 -7.97 4.43
C ALA A 433 24.29 -6.89 3.82
N ARG A 434 25.60 -7.06 3.93
CA ARG A 434 26.59 -6.16 3.32
C ARG A 434 26.57 -6.18 1.80
N LYS A 435 26.38 -7.37 1.20
CA LYS A 435 26.29 -7.52 -0.24
C LYS A 435 25.02 -6.88 -0.81
N GLU A 436 23.91 -7.01 -0.13
CA GLU A 436 22.66 -6.34 -0.52
C GLU A 436 22.82 -4.83 -0.55
N GLU A 437 23.46 -4.25 0.46
CA GLU A 437 23.72 -2.82 0.51
C GLU A 437 24.71 -2.38 -0.58
N GLN A 438 25.78 -3.13 -0.81
CA GLN A 438 26.73 -2.87 -1.88
C GLN A 438 26.06 -2.91 -3.26
N ASN A 439 25.27 -3.94 -3.54
CA ASN A 439 24.52 -4.05 -4.80
C ASN A 439 23.58 -2.86 -5.03
N ARG A 440 22.98 -2.35 -3.98
CA ARG A 440 22.09 -1.20 -4.06
C ARG A 440 22.84 0.07 -4.40
N ARG A 441 24.00 0.31 -3.78
CA ARG A 441 24.89 1.45 -4.10
C ARG A 441 25.40 1.38 -5.52
N GLU A 442 25.77 0.20 -5.99
CA GLU A 442 26.25 0.03 -7.36
C GLU A 442 25.16 0.34 -8.39
N ARG A 443 23.91 -0.11 -8.13
CA ARG A 443 22.75 0.25 -8.98
C ARG A 443 22.47 1.76 -8.93
N ALA A 444 22.57 2.37 -7.74
CA ALA A 444 22.44 3.79 -7.55
C ALA A 444 23.44 4.59 -8.39
N ASN A 445 24.72 4.23 -8.31
CA ASN A 445 25.80 4.88 -9.08
C ASN A 445 25.61 4.73 -10.59
N LEU A 446 25.03 3.60 -11.05
CA LEU A 446 24.75 3.39 -12.48
C LEU A 446 23.62 4.29 -12.99
N LEU A 447 22.61 4.56 -12.15
CA LEU A 447 21.52 5.47 -12.49
C LEU A 447 21.98 6.94 -12.43
N ASP A 448 22.85 7.28 -11.49
CA ASP A 448 23.40 8.63 -11.32
C ASP A 448 24.34 9.03 -12.46
N GLN A 449 25.12 8.07 -13.02
CA GLN A 449 26.00 8.31 -14.17
C GLN A 449 25.24 8.57 -15.49
N SER A 450 23.96 8.16 -15.57
CA SER A 450 23.12 8.45 -16.74
C SER A 450 22.44 9.83 -16.69
N GLN A 451 22.55 10.54 -15.56
CA GLN A 451 21.94 11.85 -15.31
C GLN A 451 23.02 12.89 -14.95
N ASP A 452 23.91 13.20 -15.90
CA ASP A 452 24.94 14.24 -15.78
C ASP A 452 24.39 15.65 -15.49
N ASP A 453 23.08 15.79 -15.25
CA ASP A 453 22.39 17.06 -14.98
C ASP A 453 22.33 17.47 -13.50
N PHE A 454 23.00 16.77 -12.59
CA PHE A 454 23.01 17.13 -11.15
C PHE A 454 23.90 18.32 -10.78
N ALA A 455 24.66 18.86 -11.71
CA ALA A 455 25.59 19.99 -11.46
C ALA A 455 24.88 21.27 -10.95
N TRP A 456 23.56 21.41 -11.14
CA TRP A 456 22.79 22.58 -10.72
C TRP A 456 22.29 22.51 -9.26
N LEU A 457 22.41 21.35 -8.59
CA LEU A 457 22.14 21.25 -7.15
C LEU A 457 23.17 22.00 -6.28
N THR A 458 24.27 22.45 -6.87
CA THR A 458 25.36 23.12 -6.19
C THR A 458 25.51 24.59 -6.57
N GLU A 459 24.74 25.12 -7.52
CA GLU A 459 24.84 26.53 -7.92
C GLU A 459 23.64 27.33 -7.36
N ASP A 460 24.01 28.17 -6.42
CA ASP A 460 23.48 29.47 -5.99
C ASP A 460 22.10 29.50 -5.29
N SER A 461 22.18 29.42 -3.97
CA SER A 461 21.40 30.27 -3.09
C SER A 461 22.28 31.47 -2.68
N ASP A 462 22.40 32.48 -3.53
CA ASP A 462 22.75 33.84 -3.13
C ASP A 462 21.51 34.74 -3.10
#